data_29b9ee4dee974088567c542464d73afd
#
_entry.id   29b9ee4dee974088567c542464d73afd
#
_cell.length_a   1.000
_cell.length_b   1.000
_cell.length_c   1.000
_cell.angle_alpha   90.00
_cell.angle_beta   90.00
_cell.angle_gamma   90.00
#
_symmetry.space_group_name_H-M   'P 1'
#
loop_
_entity.id
_entity.type
_entity.pdbx_description
1 polymer ?
#
loop_
_entity_poly.entity_id
_entity_poly.type
_entity_poly.pdbx_seq_one_letter_code
_entity_poly.pdbx_strand_id
1 'polypeptide(L)'
;ESLYVEPIVTLFGRNGGRAWKDSDERLQLMVELKSATEPTLQAVTALLGRYPEVFDPAVNPEAVRIAVTGRVPAPEDFGKYPAYVRFDGNWETDYTPGQLERIALVSVNFRTYSQWNGKGSIIPVERVKLEKIIDRAHGWGKPVRFWGAPEGTTVYYTFYDMGIDYINTDRPEVCAGFFDDFGNKNFQIGQRRTSVGGVTGTKRLDKTTRDFRGFQNDKLQLTEGIDVYTPTYRNDGGRGKVKNVIYLIGDGMGLSQIVAAFYANKGLSTLQMKYMGLQQNNALDAFTTDSAAGGSALATGERHDNRHISMSSEGEPYPSLSDFFHDKGMPVGVLTLGNVADATPTAFYGHSVERDNADELTRCLMDGRVDLLCGSGIREFTRRSDGVDLIGELEKQYDFVRSVDEIKARKGKVICIDETMDDAAEQANLTLLADATRASIAKLQEQGGKGFFLMVEGAKIDYAGHSRCLPGSIIEMLSFDLAVAEALKFADRNGETLVVVTADHETGGLVLVDGDERTGRVMGVYVSDDHTPAMLPVFAYGPGADKFCGTYMNTEIARRIKSLIK
;
A
#
# COMPACT_ATOMS: atom_id res chain seq x y z
N GLU A 1 12.91 37.65 -23.83
CA GLU A 1 14.24 37.05 -23.86
C GLU A 1 14.67 36.64 -22.46
N SER A 2 14.84 37.59 -21.54
CA SER A 2 15.40 37.35 -20.19
C SER A 2 14.59 36.42 -19.27
N LEU A 3 13.29 36.32 -19.48
CA LEU A 3 12.43 35.49 -18.60
C LEU A 3 12.42 34.01 -18.99
N TYR A 4 12.66 33.67 -20.25
CA TYR A 4 12.55 32.27 -20.74
C TYR A 4 13.77 31.83 -21.52
N VAL A 5 14.19 32.60 -22.57
CA VAL A 5 15.24 32.16 -23.50
C VAL A 5 16.60 32.08 -22.81
N GLU A 6 17.02 33.14 -22.11
CA GLU A 6 18.30 33.15 -21.41
C GLU A 6 18.40 32.09 -20.27
N PRO A 7 17.37 31.89 -19.44
CA PRO A 7 17.38 30.78 -18.49
C PRO A 7 17.51 29.40 -19.13
N ILE A 8 16.81 29.15 -20.26
CA ILE A 8 16.92 27.89 -21.00
C ILE A 8 18.32 27.72 -21.59
N VAL A 9 18.89 28.75 -22.22
CA VAL A 9 20.26 28.74 -22.75
C VAL A 9 21.26 28.43 -21.64
N THR A 10 21.10 29.06 -20.46
CA THR A 10 21.94 28.80 -19.31
C THR A 10 21.81 27.37 -18.80
N LEU A 11 20.57 26.82 -18.76
CA LEU A 11 20.31 25.43 -18.38
C LEU A 11 21.01 24.44 -19.31
N PHE A 12 20.91 24.66 -20.65
CA PHE A 12 21.58 23.82 -21.63
C PHE A 12 23.10 23.85 -21.51
N GLY A 13 23.68 25.03 -21.25
CA GLY A 13 25.12 25.17 -21.02
C GLY A 13 25.61 24.39 -19.79
N ARG A 14 24.80 24.37 -18.70
CA ARG A 14 25.12 23.63 -17.47
C ARG A 14 24.98 22.13 -17.63
N ASN A 15 24.08 21.67 -18.49
CA ASN A 15 23.70 20.26 -18.63
C ASN A 15 24.32 19.58 -19.86
N GLY A 16 25.32 20.20 -20.50
CA GLY A 16 26.02 19.60 -21.63
C GLY A 16 25.20 19.53 -22.91
N GLY A 17 24.38 20.56 -23.17
CA GLY A 17 23.60 20.70 -24.39
C GLY A 17 22.21 20.04 -24.36
N ARG A 18 21.68 19.80 -23.17
CA ARG A 18 20.33 19.25 -22.97
C ARG A 18 19.59 19.93 -21.82
N ALA A 19 18.28 19.76 -21.74
CA ALA A 19 17.48 20.37 -20.66
C ALA A 19 17.75 19.72 -19.30
N TRP A 20 17.86 18.40 -19.23
CA TRP A 20 18.09 17.64 -18.01
C TRP A 20 19.36 16.79 -18.13
N LYS A 21 20.16 16.76 -17.06
CA LYS A 21 21.45 16.07 -17.06
C LYS A 21 21.31 14.54 -17.13
N ASP A 22 20.32 14.00 -16.44
CA ASP A 22 20.15 12.57 -16.20
C ASP A 22 18.85 12.01 -16.83
N SER A 23 18.33 12.66 -17.89
CA SER A 23 17.10 12.23 -18.58
C SER A 23 17.22 12.45 -20.08
N ASP A 24 16.64 11.55 -20.86
CA ASP A 24 16.51 11.67 -22.33
C ASP A 24 15.26 12.46 -22.76
N GLU A 25 14.50 12.95 -21.77
CA GLU A 25 13.32 13.77 -22.01
C GLU A 25 13.71 15.16 -22.56
N ARG A 26 12.90 15.69 -23.46
CA ARG A 26 13.14 16.98 -24.08
C ARG A 26 12.19 18.05 -23.57
N LEU A 27 12.75 19.21 -23.25
CA LEU A 27 11.94 20.38 -22.93
C LEU A 27 11.13 20.82 -24.16
N GLN A 28 9.84 21.10 -23.95
CA GLN A 28 8.99 21.76 -24.93
C GLN A 28 8.67 23.17 -24.46
N LEU A 29 8.99 24.18 -25.27
CA LEU A 29 8.62 25.56 -25.04
C LEU A 29 7.37 25.88 -25.86
N MET A 30 6.26 26.16 -25.18
CA MET A 30 5.02 26.58 -25.80
C MET A 30 4.97 28.12 -25.86
N VAL A 31 4.79 28.69 -27.05
CA VAL A 31 4.76 30.13 -27.29
C VAL A 31 3.37 30.53 -27.80
N GLU A 32 2.62 31.26 -26.97
CA GLU A 32 1.28 31.75 -27.31
C GLU A 32 1.33 33.07 -28.05
N LEU A 33 0.80 33.11 -29.27
CA LEU A 33 0.67 34.34 -30.07
C LEU A 33 -0.66 35.06 -29.76
N LYS A 34 -0.57 36.19 -29.05
CA LYS A 34 -1.73 37.05 -28.69
C LYS A 34 -1.91 38.25 -29.62
N SER A 35 -0.94 38.53 -30.48
CA SER A 35 -0.92 39.64 -31.42
C SER A 35 -0.94 39.16 -32.89
N ALA A 36 -0.65 40.03 -33.87
CA ALA A 36 -0.60 39.67 -35.28
C ALA A 36 0.40 38.53 -35.52
N THR A 37 -0.04 37.49 -36.21
CA THR A 37 0.72 36.22 -36.37
C THR A 37 2.08 36.43 -37.02
N GLU A 38 2.09 37.01 -38.23
CA GLU A 38 3.31 37.10 -39.05
C GLU A 38 4.44 37.90 -38.38
N PRO A 39 4.25 39.18 -37.94
CA PRO A 39 5.35 39.94 -37.34
C PRO A 39 5.80 39.35 -35.99
N THR A 40 4.87 38.76 -35.23
CA THR A 40 5.23 38.16 -33.92
C THR A 40 6.06 36.89 -34.14
N LEU A 41 5.64 36.05 -35.05
CA LEU A 41 6.34 34.80 -35.34
C LEU A 41 7.73 35.05 -35.99
N GLN A 42 7.85 36.08 -36.83
CA GLN A 42 9.15 36.53 -37.33
C GLN A 42 10.09 36.97 -36.20
N ALA A 43 9.59 37.75 -35.25
CA ALA A 43 10.37 38.18 -34.08
C ALA A 43 10.79 36.98 -33.20
N VAL A 44 9.89 36.03 -32.95
CA VAL A 44 10.19 34.81 -32.19
C VAL A 44 11.24 33.96 -32.89
N THR A 45 11.10 33.70 -34.19
CA THR A 45 12.06 32.90 -34.96
C THR A 45 13.43 33.56 -35.03
N ALA A 46 13.49 34.90 -35.22
CA ALA A 46 14.73 35.65 -35.19
C ALA A 46 15.43 35.61 -33.83
N LEU A 47 14.67 35.59 -32.74
CA LEU A 47 15.22 35.45 -31.38
C LEU A 47 15.79 34.03 -31.14
N LEU A 48 14.99 32.98 -31.41
CA LEU A 48 15.41 31.60 -31.22
C LEU A 48 16.59 31.22 -32.15
N GLY A 49 16.60 31.74 -33.36
CA GLY A 49 17.68 31.52 -34.32
C GLY A 49 19.06 32.06 -33.89
N ARG A 50 19.15 32.87 -32.83
CA ARG A 50 20.42 33.28 -32.21
C ARG A 50 21.09 32.18 -31.36
N TYR A 51 20.34 31.12 -31.05
CA TYR A 51 20.77 30.02 -30.18
C TYR A 51 20.46 28.67 -30.83
N PRO A 52 21.01 28.37 -32.03
CA PRO A 52 20.63 27.17 -32.78
C PRO A 52 20.98 25.87 -32.05
N GLU A 53 22.04 25.87 -31.24
CA GLU A 53 22.44 24.72 -30.38
C GLU A 53 21.39 24.38 -29.28
N VAL A 54 20.48 25.31 -29.01
CA VAL A 54 19.44 25.12 -27.99
C VAL A 54 18.08 24.86 -28.63
N PHE A 55 17.76 25.46 -29.77
CA PHE A 55 16.42 25.46 -30.35
C PHE A 55 16.30 24.78 -31.73
N ASP A 56 17.41 24.43 -32.38
CA ASP A 56 17.36 23.76 -33.69
C ASP A 56 17.81 22.29 -33.61
N PRO A 57 16.88 21.34 -33.78
CA PRO A 57 17.20 19.91 -33.75
C PRO A 57 18.10 19.44 -34.90
N ALA A 58 18.27 20.24 -35.94
CA ALA A 58 19.24 19.96 -37.00
C ALA A 58 20.69 20.23 -36.55
N VAL A 59 20.87 21.10 -35.56
CA VAL A 59 22.16 21.42 -34.91
C VAL A 59 22.39 20.57 -33.67
N ASN A 60 21.39 20.43 -32.83
CA ASN A 60 21.44 19.63 -31.62
C ASN A 60 20.19 18.72 -31.52
N PRO A 61 20.33 17.39 -31.61
CA PRO A 61 19.21 16.47 -31.51
C PRO A 61 18.42 16.60 -30.18
N GLU A 62 19.06 17.11 -29.10
CA GLU A 62 18.48 17.34 -27.80
C GLU A 62 17.83 18.73 -27.64
N ALA A 63 17.77 19.51 -28.70
CA ALA A 63 17.22 20.87 -28.71
C ALA A 63 15.77 20.91 -28.15
N VAL A 64 15.42 22.07 -27.56
CA VAL A 64 14.07 22.39 -27.09
C VAL A 64 13.06 22.27 -28.24
N ARG A 65 11.98 21.55 -28.01
CA ARG A 65 10.85 21.50 -28.95
C ARG A 65 10.07 22.80 -28.88
N ILE A 66 9.85 23.45 -30.00
CA ILE A 66 9.07 24.69 -30.07
C ILE A 66 7.66 24.37 -30.54
N ALA A 67 6.66 24.76 -29.73
CA ALA A 67 5.25 24.66 -30.05
C ALA A 67 4.61 26.06 -30.02
N VAL A 68 4.07 26.50 -31.15
CA VAL A 68 3.38 27.81 -31.27
C VAL A 68 1.87 27.58 -31.14
N THR A 69 1.23 28.31 -30.24
CA THR A 69 -0.23 28.24 -29.98
C THR A 69 -0.88 29.63 -30.08
N GLY A 70 -2.17 29.72 -29.93
CA GLY A 70 -2.96 30.94 -30.04
C GLY A 70 -3.28 31.29 -31.50
N ARG A 71 -2.81 32.41 -31.98
CA ARG A 71 -3.02 32.83 -33.41
C ARG A 71 -2.01 32.15 -34.33
N VAL A 72 -2.15 30.82 -34.53
CA VAL A 72 -1.27 30.07 -35.46
C VAL A 72 -1.58 30.42 -36.91
N PRO A 73 -0.57 30.31 -37.84
CA PRO A 73 -0.81 30.46 -39.26
C PRO A 73 -1.72 29.37 -39.82
N ALA A 74 -2.29 29.59 -41.00
CA ALA A 74 -3.06 28.56 -41.69
C ALA A 74 -2.15 27.36 -42.08
N PRO A 75 -2.68 26.11 -42.09
CA PRO A 75 -1.86 24.93 -42.34
C PRO A 75 -1.06 24.93 -43.62
N GLU A 76 -1.56 25.56 -44.67
CA GLU A 76 -0.86 25.77 -45.94
C GLU A 76 0.36 26.70 -45.86
N ASP A 77 0.42 27.51 -44.79
CA ASP A 77 1.50 28.47 -44.57
C ASP A 77 2.60 27.92 -43.62
N PHE A 78 2.43 26.73 -43.03
CA PHE A 78 3.41 26.14 -42.11
C PHE A 78 4.81 26.03 -42.70
N GLY A 79 4.91 25.79 -44.01
CA GLY A 79 6.17 25.69 -44.72
C GLY A 79 6.97 27.01 -44.87
N LYS A 80 6.36 28.16 -44.55
CA LYS A 80 7.03 29.48 -44.60
C LYS A 80 8.00 29.69 -43.42
N TYR A 81 7.90 28.89 -42.39
CA TYR A 81 8.67 29.04 -41.13
C TYR A 81 9.74 27.95 -40.99
N PRO A 82 10.81 28.19 -40.20
CA PRO A 82 11.86 27.20 -39.94
C PRO A 82 11.31 25.85 -39.50
N ALA A 83 11.95 24.76 -39.89
CA ALA A 83 11.44 23.39 -39.62
C ALA A 83 11.34 23.05 -38.13
N TYR A 84 12.14 23.70 -37.29
CA TYR A 84 12.10 23.50 -35.84
C TYR A 84 10.89 24.17 -35.16
N VAL A 85 10.21 25.10 -35.82
CA VAL A 85 8.97 25.71 -35.32
C VAL A 85 7.79 24.81 -35.69
N ARG A 86 7.09 24.30 -34.70
CA ARG A 86 5.87 23.50 -34.87
C ARG A 86 4.68 24.23 -34.29
N PHE A 87 3.49 23.80 -34.62
CA PHE A 87 2.27 24.49 -34.32
C PHE A 87 1.33 23.63 -33.45
N ASP A 88 0.47 24.27 -32.67
CA ASP A 88 -0.64 23.66 -31.99
C ASP A 88 -1.72 23.27 -33.01
N GLY A 89 -2.14 22.01 -32.99
CA GLY A 89 -3.10 21.45 -33.92
C GLY A 89 -4.54 21.63 -33.46
N ASN A 90 -5.43 21.85 -34.42
CA ASN A 90 -6.88 21.78 -34.19
C ASN A 90 -7.37 20.36 -34.50
N TRP A 91 -7.94 19.67 -33.54
CA TRP A 91 -8.42 18.30 -33.68
C TRP A 91 -9.55 18.15 -34.70
N GLU A 92 -10.26 19.24 -35.05
CA GLU A 92 -11.35 19.25 -36.04
C GLU A 92 -10.85 19.43 -37.50
N THR A 93 -9.57 19.73 -37.67
CA THR A 93 -8.96 19.97 -38.98
C THR A 93 -8.44 18.67 -39.59
N ASP A 94 -8.66 18.49 -40.90
CA ASP A 94 -8.04 17.41 -41.66
C ASP A 94 -6.70 17.91 -42.23
N TYR A 95 -5.61 17.39 -41.72
CA TYR A 95 -4.25 17.73 -42.14
C TYR A 95 -3.71 16.74 -43.17
N THR A 96 -2.97 17.23 -44.12
CA THR A 96 -2.10 16.39 -44.97
C THR A 96 -0.93 15.83 -44.18
N PRO A 97 -0.28 14.73 -44.60
CA PRO A 97 0.89 14.19 -43.90
C PRO A 97 2.00 15.25 -43.67
N GLY A 98 2.30 16.09 -44.64
CA GLY A 98 3.31 17.15 -44.50
C GLY A 98 2.90 18.24 -43.47
N GLN A 99 1.61 18.54 -43.37
CA GLN A 99 1.11 19.46 -42.35
C GLN A 99 1.17 18.83 -40.95
N LEU A 100 0.87 17.54 -40.83
CA LEU A 100 0.98 16.81 -39.56
C LEU A 100 2.42 16.78 -39.00
N GLU A 101 3.44 16.73 -39.86
CA GLU A 101 4.84 16.84 -39.43
C GLU A 101 5.13 18.17 -38.72
N ARG A 102 4.37 19.22 -39.03
CA ARG A 102 4.49 20.56 -38.45
C ARG A 102 3.62 20.76 -37.20
N ILE A 103 2.78 19.79 -36.83
CA ILE A 103 2.03 19.81 -35.59
C ILE A 103 2.89 19.28 -34.42
N ALA A 104 2.97 20.06 -33.34
CA ALA A 104 3.68 19.69 -32.11
C ALA A 104 2.81 18.88 -31.19
N LEU A 105 1.57 19.31 -30.99
CA LEU A 105 0.57 18.72 -30.08
C LEU A 105 -0.82 19.19 -30.51
N VAL A 106 -1.84 18.64 -29.88
CA VAL A 106 -3.23 19.12 -29.98
C VAL A 106 -3.65 19.70 -28.62
N SER A 107 -3.95 21.00 -28.60
CA SER A 107 -4.29 21.73 -27.37
C SER A 107 -5.74 22.23 -27.44
N VAL A 108 -6.58 21.80 -26.49
CA VAL A 108 -8.03 22.01 -26.55
C VAL A 108 -8.53 22.69 -25.28
N ASN A 109 -9.47 23.62 -25.43
CA ASN A 109 -10.19 24.19 -24.28
C ASN A 109 -11.12 23.16 -23.68
N PHE A 110 -10.79 22.69 -22.48
CA PHE A 110 -11.60 21.71 -21.74
C PHE A 110 -13.04 22.15 -21.57
N ARG A 111 -13.25 23.43 -21.24
CA ARG A 111 -14.59 24.00 -20.96
C ARG A 111 -15.53 24.00 -22.16
N THR A 112 -15.00 23.81 -23.37
CA THR A 112 -15.84 23.66 -24.58
C THR A 112 -16.58 22.32 -24.59
N TYR A 113 -16.00 21.28 -23.97
CA TYR A 113 -16.48 19.90 -24.07
C TYR A 113 -16.98 19.31 -22.74
N SER A 114 -16.57 19.91 -21.61
CA SER A 114 -16.97 19.45 -20.27
C SER A 114 -17.14 20.61 -19.29
N GLN A 115 -18.18 20.51 -18.45
CA GLN A 115 -18.39 21.42 -17.31
C GLN A 115 -17.90 20.81 -15.99
N TRP A 116 -17.22 19.68 -16.02
CA TRP A 116 -16.69 19.03 -14.85
C TRP A 116 -15.79 19.97 -14.05
N ASN A 117 -16.00 20.00 -12.73
CA ASN A 117 -15.30 20.90 -11.81
C ASN A 117 -14.10 20.26 -11.09
N GLY A 118 -13.68 19.06 -11.48
CA GLY A 118 -12.57 18.31 -10.86
C GLY A 118 -12.96 17.46 -9.66
N LYS A 119 -14.25 17.33 -9.35
CA LYS A 119 -14.76 16.50 -8.25
C LYS A 119 -15.61 15.36 -8.79
N GLY A 120 -15.45 14.17 -8.20
CA GLY A 120 -16.09 12.97 -8.69
C GLY A 120 -15.72 12.64 -10.13
N SER A 121 -16.51 11.85 -10.82
CA SER A 121 -16.26 11.41 -12.19
C SER A 121 -16.81 12.38 -13.23
N ILE A 122 -16.15 12.47 -14.38
CA ILE A 122 -16.70 13.14 -15.57
C ILE A 122 -17.95 12.35 -16.03
N ILE A 123 -19.04 13.06 -16.29
CA ILE A 123 -20.26 12.39 -16.77
C ILE A 123 -20.00 11.69 -18.12
N PRO A 124 -20.59 10.50 -18.36
CA PRO A 124 -20.25 9.66 -19.52
C PRO A 124 -20.34 10.37 -20.87
N VAL A 125 -21.34 11.21 -21.08
CA VAL A 125 -21.54 11.93 -22.35
C VAL A 125 -20.41 12.96 -22.63
N GLU A 126 -19.86 13.57 -21.59
CA GLU A 126 -18.72 14.51 -21.72
C GLU A 126 -17.40 13.72 -21.88
N ARG A 127 -17.23 12.64 -21.11
CA ARG A 127 -16.06 11.76 -21.21
C ARG A 127 -15.89 11.22 -22.63
N VAL A 128 -16.93 10.72 -23.26
CA VAL A 128 -16.90 10.23 -24.66
C VAL A 128 -16.43 11.31 -25.63
N LYS A 129 -16.84 12.58 -25.43
CA LYS A 129 -16.37 13.68 -26.30
C LYS A 129 -14.88 13.94 -26.14
N LEU A 130 -14.39 13.92 -24.90
CA LEU A 130 -12.97 14.12 -24.60
C LEU A 130 -12.12 12.96 -25.13
N GLU A 131 -12.55 11.71 -24.93
CA GLU A 131 -11.89 10.52 -25.46
C GLU A 131 -11.79 10.55 -26.98
N LYS A 132 -12.82 10.99 -27.69
CA LYS A 132 -12.79 11.17 -29.15
C LYS A 132 -11.69 12.14 -29.61
N ILE A 133 -11.45 13.22 -28.87
CA ILE A 133 -10.37 14.18 -29.17
C ILE A 133 -9.01 13.52 -28.96
N ILE A 134 -8.84 12.79 -27.86
CA ILE A 134 -7.62 12.07 -27.53
C ILE A 134 -7.30 11.04 -28.61
N ASP A 135 -8.26 10.18 -28.92
CA ASP A 135 -8.12 9.12 -29.93
C ASP A 135 -7.72 9.68 -31.30
N ARG A 136 -8.32 10.81 -31.71
CA ARG A 136 -7.97 11.43 -32.98
C ARG A 136 -6.54 11.97 -33.01
N ALA A 137 -6.13 12.66 -31.96
CA ALA A 137 -4.76 13.20 -31.86
C ALA A 137 -3.73 12.06 -31.77
N HIS A 138 -4.00 11.04 -30.99
CA HIS A 138 -3.15 9.84 -30.91
C HIS A 138 -3.12 9.06 -32.22
N GLY A 139 -4.22 9.03 -32.97
CA GLY A 139 -4.26 8.50 -34.34
C GLY A 139 -3.33 9.23 -35.30
N TRP A 140 -2.99 10.49 -35.05
CA TRP A 140 -1.98 11.26 -35.76
C TRP A 140 -0.57 11.12 -35.16
N GLY A 141 -0.42 10.39 -34.06
CA GLY A 141 0.83 10.32 -33.29
C GLY A 141 1.19 11.64 -32.60
N LYS A 142 0.18 12.43 -32.22
CA LYS A 142 0.35 13.74 -31.57
C LYS A 142 -0.11 13.72 -30.13
N PRO A 143 0.68 14.31 -29.20
CA PRO A 143 0.27 14.44 -27.81
C PRO A 143 -0.88 15.42 -27.63
N VAL A 144 -1.67 15.22 -26.56
CA VAL A 144 -2.87 16.01 -26.22
C VAL A 144 -2.67 16.78 -24.93
N ARG A 145 -3.20 18.00 -24.92
CA ARG A 145 -3.29 18.87 -23.76
C ARG A 145 -4.68 19.48 -23.64
N PHE A 146 -5.29 19.43 -22.45
CA PHE A 146 -6.47 20.22 -22.13
C PHE A 146 -6.09 21.44 -21.28
N TRP A 147 -6.38 22.65 -21.80
CA TRP A 147 -6.24 23.87 -21.02
C TRP A 147 -7.60 24.37 -20.50
N GLY A 148 -7.60 25.22 -19.47
CA GLY A 148 -8.82 25.69 -18.82
C GLY A 148 -9.56 24.60 -18.04
N ALA A 149 -8.92 23.47 -17.80
CA ALA A 149 -9.42 22.42 -16.93
C ALA A 149 -9.34 22.83 -15.46
N PRO A 150 -10.12 22.19 -14.57
CA PRO A 150 -9.91 22.34 -13.13
C PRO A 150 -8.57 21.75 -12.70
N GLU A 151 -8.13 22.05 -11.49
CA GLU A 151 -6.90 21.53 -10.90
C GLU A 151 -7.20 20.67 -9.66
N GLY A 152 -6.31 19.73 -9.37
CA GLY A 152 -6.32 18.91 -8.16
C GLY A 152 -6.01 17.45 -8.42
N THR A 153 -5.84 16.69 -7.36
CA THR A 153 -5.45 15.27 -7.38
C THR A 153 -6.36 14.42 -8.26
N THR A 154 -7.67 14.57 -8.13
CA THR A 154 -8.67 13.85 -8.95
C THR A 154 -8.51 14.19 -10.43
N VAL A 155 -8.19 15.45 -10.76
CA VAL A 155 -7.99 15.88 -12.16
C VAL A 155 -6.73 15.24 -12.74
N TYR A 156 -5.61 15.29 -12.01
CA TYR A 156 -4.35 14.70 -12.46
C TYR A 156 -4.49 13.20 -12.71
N TYR A 157 -5.16 12.50 -11.78
CA TYR A 157 -5.45 11.08 -11.93
C TYR A 157 -6.37 10.79 -13.12
N THR A 158 -7.49 11.53 -13.24
CA THR A 158 -8.46 11.34 -14.32
C THR A 158 -7.83 11.57 -15.69
N PHE A 159 -7.01 12.62 -15.82
CA PHE A 159 -6.33 12.93 -17.08
C PHE A 159 -5.26 11.89 -17.41
N TYR A 160 -4.52 11.41 -16.41
CA TYR A 160 -3.61 10.29 -16.59
C TYR A 160 -4.33 9.04 -17.08
N ASP A 161 -5.45 8.68 -16.44
CA ASP A 161 -6.29 7.52 -16.81
C ASP A 161 -6.87 7.63 -18.23
N MET A 162 -7.21 8.83 -18.64
CA MET A 162 -7.69 9.10 -20.00
C MET A 162 -6.58 9.13 -21.07
N GLY A 163 -5.31 9.09 -20.68
CA GLY A 163 -4.17 9.13 -21.60
C GLY A 163 -3.81 10.53 -22.08
N ILE A 164 -4.05 11.56 -21.26
CA ILE A 164 -3.59 12.93 -21.57
C ILE A 164 -2.08 13.00 -21.40
N ASP A 165 -1.38 13.52 -22.41
CA ASP A 165 0.08 13.57 -22.47
C ASP A 165 0.66 14.76 -21.71
N TYR A 166 -0.02 15.91 -21.74
CA TYR A 166 0.41 17.12 -21.05
C TYR A 166 -0.67 17.64 -20.11
N ILE A 167 -0.42 17.56 -18.81
CA ILE A 167 -1.31 18.12 -17.80
C ILE A 167 -1.06 19.62 -17.67
N ASN A 168 -2.09 20.42 -17.95
CA ASN A 168 -2.05 21.84 -17.75
C ASN A 168 -2.27 22.18 -16.28
N THR A 169 -1.35 22.91 -15.66
CA THR A 169 -1.43 23.31 -14.25
C THR A 169 -0.76 24.66 -14.01
N ASP A 170 -1.32 25.46 -13.15
CA ASP A 170 -0.71 26.69 -12.60
C ASP A 170 0.11 26.39 -11.33
N ARG A 171 0.13 25.14 -10.86
CA ARG A 171 0.86 24.67 -9.67
C ARG A 171 1.78 23.49 -10.00
N PRO A 172 2.86 23.72 -10.76
CA PRO A 172 3.71 22.65 -11.30
C PRO A 172 4.35 21.79 -10.20
N GLU A 173 4.73 22.36 -9.05
CA GLU A 173 5.30 21.61 -7.94
C GLU A 173 4.27 20.64 -7.31
N VAL A 174 3.01 21.04 -7.21
CA VAL A 174 1.93 20.18 -6.69
C VAL A 174 1.65 19.05 -7.66
N CYS A 175 1.60 19.35 -8.96
CA CYS A 175 1.41 18.36 -10.00
C CYS A 175 2.59 17.37 -10.06
N ALA A 176 3.82 17.88 -10.01
CA ALA A 176 5.03 17.04 -9.98
C ALA A 176 5.04 16.14 -8.73
N GLY A 177 4.76 16.69 -7.54
CA GLY A 177 4.67 15.91 -6.30
C GLY A 177 3.55 14.86 -6.29
N PHE A 178 2.47 15.09 -7.07
CA PHE A 178 1.45 14.06 -7.27
C PHE A 178 1.98 12.88 -8.07
N PHE A 179 2.76 13.13 -9.13
CA PHE A 179 3.34 12.07 -9.95
C PHE A 179 4.64 11.49 -9.38
N ASP A 180 5.24 12.16 -8.40
CA ASP A 180 6.33 11.58 -7.62
C ASP A 180 5.81 10.33 -6.90
N ASP A 181 6.50 9.21 -7.07
CA ASP A 181 6.07 7.90 -6.55
C ASP A 181 4.63 7.47 -6.98
N PHE A 182 4.17 7.90 -8.16
CA PHE A 182 2.82 7.56 -8.64
C PHE A 182 2.55 6.05 -8.66
N GLY A 183 3.57 5.24 -8.93
CA GLY A 183 3.49 3.79 -8.84
C GLY A 183 3.13 3.29 -7.43
N ASN A 184 3.45 4.03 -6.37
CA ASN A 184 3.08 3.72 -4.98
C ASN A 184 1.66 4.17 -4.62
N LYS A 185 1.03 5.00 -5.47
CA LYS A 185 -0.27 5.64 -5.22
C LYS A 185 -1.39 5.04 -6.06
N ASN A 186 -1.07 4.15 -7.01
CA ASN A 186 -2.03 3.61 -7.96
C ASN A 186 -1.88 2.09 -8.08
N PHE A 187 -3.01 1.36 -8.03
CA PHE A 187 -3.02 -0.10 -8.11
C PHE A 187 -4.27 -0.60 -8.84
N GLN A 188 -4.09 -1.63 -9.65
CA GLN A 188 -5.17 -2.41 -10.26
C GLN A 188 -4.71 -3.86 -10.45
N ILE A 189 -5.52 -4.82 -10.01
CA ILE A 189 -5.27 -6.24 -10.29
C ILE A 189 -5.36 -6.49 -11.81
N GLY A 190 -4.42 -7.27 -12.36
CA GLY A 190 -4.37 -7.61 -13.78
C GLY A 190 -3.75 -6.56 -14.69
N GLN A 191 -3.36 -5.38 -14.17
CA GLN A 191 -2.59 -4.41 -14.94
C GLN A 191 -1.09 -4.65 -14.82
N ARG A 192 -0.39 -4.65 -15.97
CA ARG A 192 1.05 -4.40 -15.97
C ARG A 192 1.27 -2.95 -15.58
N ARG A 193 2.15 -2.71 -14.62
CA ARG A 193 2.59 -1.35 -14.29
C ARG A 193 3.22 -0.71 -15.51
N THR A 194 2.67 0.41 -15.91
CA THR A 194 3.38 1.36 -16.75
C THR A 194 4.12 2.31 -15.82
N SER A 195 5.44 2.35 -15.92
CA SER A 195 6.20 3.43 -15.29
C SER A 195 5.71 4.75 -15.87
N VAL A 196 5.29 5.67 -15.03
CA VAL A 196 5.07 7.05 -15.46
C VAL A 196 6.43 7.71 -15.53
N GLY A 197 6.82 8.16 -16.71
CA GLY A 197 8.07 8.79 -17.07
C GLY A 197 9.03 9.15 -15.94
N GLY A 198 10.08 8.37 -15.77
CA GLY A 198 11.17 8.68 -14.84
C GLY A 198 10.91 8.45 -13.35
N VAL A 199 9.68 8.13 -12.92
CA VAL A 199 9.39 7.80 -11.52
C VAL A 199 9.61 6.30 -11.30
N THR A 200 10.85 5.91 -11.11
CA THR A 200 11.28 4.52 -10.95
C THR A 200 11.75 4.20 -9.53
N GLY A 201 11.45 5.03 -8.55
CA GLY A 201 12.01 4.84 -7.23
C GLY A 201 10.98 4.67 -6.13
N THR A 202 10.96 3.53 -5.47
CA THR A 202 10.56 3.49 -4.07
C THR A 202 11.56 4.32 -3.29
N LYS A 203 11.11 5.40 -2.65
CA LYS A 203 11.87 5.99 -1.56
C LYS A 203 11.92 4.96 -0.46
N ARG A 204 13.10 4.35 -0.26
CA ARG A 204 13.33 3.48 0.88
C ARG A 204 13.27 4.32 2.14
N LEU A 205 12.43 3.93 3.07
CA LEU A 205 12.46 4.49 4.42
C LEU A 205 13.69 3.92 5.11
N ASP A 206 14.65 4.80 5.35
CA ASP A 206 15.84 4.47 6.11
C ASP A 206 15.52 4.62 7.60
N LYS A 207 14.80 3.63 8.16
CA LYS A 207 14.69 3.50 9.61
C LYS A 207 15.93 2.77 10.10
N THR A 208 16.60 3.35 11.08
CA THR A 208 17.90 2.91 11.60
C THR A 208 17.91 1.50 12.18
N THR A 209 16.74 0.90 12.45
CA THR A 209 16.58 -0.42 13.05
C THR A 209 15.85 -1.42 12.18
N ARG A 210 15.02 -0.98 11.20
CA ARG A 210 14.27 -1.83 10.30
C ARG A 210 14.30 -1.33 8.89
N ASP A 211 14.56 -2.26 8.01
CA ASP A 211 14.65 -2.02 6.59
C ASP A 211 13.36 -2.53 5.92
N PHE A 212 12.45 -1.62 5.62
CA PHE A 212 11.24 -1.93 4.86
C PHE A 212 11.54 -2.07 3.35
N ARG A 213 12.67 -2.66 2.98
CA ARG A 213 13.15 -2.79 1.59
C ARG A 213 12.30 -3.67 0.70
N GLY A 214 11.37 -4.44 1.29
CA GLY A 214 10.58 -5.42 0.58
C GLY A 214 9.54 -4.86 -0.37
N PHE A 215 9.11 -3.60 -0.21
CA PHE A 215 8.01 -3.03 -0.98
C PHE A 215 8.51 -2.22 -2.17
N GLN A 216 9.06 -2.90 -3.18
CA GLN A 216 9.42 -2.28 -4.46
C GLN A 216 8.21 -2.37 -5.39
N ASN A 217 7.73 -1.22 -5.83
CA ASN A 217 6.55 -1.10 -6.66
C ASN A 217 6.56 -1.92 -7.95
N ASP A 218 7.71 -2.01 -8.58
CA ASP A 218 7.92 -2.72 -9.85
C ASP A 218 7.80 -4.24 -9.74
N LYS A 219 7.89 -4.80 -8.52
CA LYS A 219 7.77 -6.24 -8.24
C LYS A 219 6.37 -6.66 -7.75
N LEU A 220 5.60 -5.71 -7.20
CA LEU A 220 4.31 -6.00 -6.59
C LEU A 220 3.19 -5.99 -7.64
N GLN A 221 2.96 -7.14 -8.27
CA GLN A 221 1.94 -7.32 -9.31
C GLN A 221 1.07 -8.51 -8.97
N LEU A 222 -0.25 -8.34 -9.08
CA LEU A 222 -1.23 -9.41 -9.10
C LEU A 222 -1.88 -9.49 -10.46
N THR A 223 -1.88 -10.67 -11.05
CA THR A 223 -2.56 -10.95 -12.32
C THR A 223 -4.02 -11.34 -12.11
N GLU A 224 -4.33 -11.94 -10.96
CA GLU A 224 -5.66 -12.42 -10.58
C GLU A 224 -5.96 -12.01 -9.14
N GLY A 225 -7.25 -11.79 -8.84
CA GLY A 225 -7.73 -11.55 -7.48
C GLY A 225 -7.75 -12.84 -6.66
N ILE A 226 -8.05 -12.69 -5.36
CA ILE A 226 -8.24 -13.82 -4.44
C ILE A 226 -9.71 -14.20 -4.32
N ASP A 227 -9.96 -15.46 -4.00
CA ASP A 227 -11.31 -15.94 -3.68
C ASP A 227 -11.81 -15.41 -2.34
N VAL A 228 -13.06 -14.97 -2.33
CA VAL A 228 -13.75 -14.50 -1.11
C VAL A 228 -14.55 -15.65 -0.50
N TYR A 229 -14.26 -15.98 0.76
CA TYR A 229 -15.04 -16.95 1.51
C TYR A 229 -16.23 -16.27 2.20
N THR A 230 -17.43 -16.73 1.90
CA THR A 230 -18.65 -16.32 2.60
C THR A 230 -19.04 -17.41 3.62
N PRO A 231 -19.03 -17.10 4.94
CA PRO A 231 -19.42 -18.05 5.98
C PRO A 231 -20.88 -18.50 5.86
N THR A 232 -21.20 -19.67 6.43
CA THR A 232 -22.58 -20.19 6.46
C THR A 232 -23.45 -19.50 7.51
N TYR A 233 -22.86 -18.82 8.47
CA TYR A 233 -23.50 -18.16 9.63
C TYR A 233 -24.31 -19.08 10.54
N ARG A 234 -24.16 -20.39 10.42
CA ARG A 234 -24.98 -21.37 11.16
C ARG A 234 -24.81 -21.25 12.67
N ASN A 235 -23.59 -20.96 13.15
CA ASN A 235 -23.26 -20.84 14.57
C ASN A 235 -22.73 -19.44 14.92
N ASP A 236 -23.16 -18.43 14.18
CA ASP A 236 -22.66 -17.07 14.28
C ASP A 236 -23.42 -16.25 15.32
N GLY A 237 -22.71 -15.68 16.29
CA GLY A 237 -23.28 -14.94 17.42
C GLY A 237 -23.99 -15.84 18.44
N GLY A 238 -24.57 -15.23 19.47
CA GLY A 238 -25.45 -15.91 20.41
C GLY A 238 -24.78 -16.84 21.43
N ARG A 239 -25.53 -17.90 21.83
CA ARG A 239 -25.23 -18.69 23.06
C ARG A 239 -24.35 -19.93 22.83
N GLY A 240 -23.69 -20.07 21.73
CA GLY A 240 -22.79 -21.19 21.45
C GLY A 240 -21.63 -21.25 22.44
N LYS A 241 -21.07 -22.45 22.61
CA LYS A 241 -19.86 -22.65 23.45
C LYS A 241 -18.64 -22.23 22.64
N VAL A 242 -17.76 -21.44 23.22
CA VAL A 242 -16.43 -21.14 22.65
C VAL A 242 -15.43 -22.12 23.25
N LYS A 243 -14.82 -22.95 22.39
CA LYS A 243 -13.68 -23.81 22.72
C LYS A 243 -12.39 -23.33 22.12
N ASN A 244 -12.44 -22.87 20.87
CA ASN A 244 -11.26 -22.38 20.18
C ASN A 244 -11.38 -20.89 19.94
N VAL A 245 -10.25 -20.20 19.97
CA VAL A 245 -10.15 -18.80 19.59
C VAL A 245 -9.04 -18.66 18.54
N ILE A 246 -9.38 -18.06 17.41
CA ILE A 246 -8.41 -17.63 16.41
C ILE A 246 -8.47 -16.11 16.36
N TYR A 247 -7.38 -15.47 16.76
CA TYR A 247 -7.26 -14.04 16.90
C TYR A 247 -6.30 -13.50 15.83
N LEU A 248 -6.83 -12.84 14.80
CA LEU A 248 -6.05 -12.34 13.69
C LEU A 248 -5.83 -10.84 13.84
N ILE A 249 -4.58 -10.41 13.74
CA ILE A 249 -4.15 -9.03 13.88
C ILE A 249 -3.44 -8.62 12.58
N GLY A 250 -4.03 -7.67 11.84
CA GLY A 250 -3.37 -7.02 10.72
C GLY A 250 -2.60 -5.81 11.24
N ASP A 251 -1.29 -5.92 11.36
CA ASP A 251 -0.44 -4.82 11.83
C ASP A 251 -0.57 -3.63 10.87
N GLY A 252 -0.86 -2.44 11.39
CA GLY A 252 -1.07 -1.25 10.59
C GLY A 252 -2.38 -1.19 9.79
N MET A 253 -3.30 -2.15 10.00
CA MET A 253 -4.53 -2.33 9.22
C MET A 253 -5.65 -1.37 9.64
N GLY A 254 -5.70 -0.19 9.04
CA GLY A 254 -6.83 0.72 9.18
C GLY A 254 -7.98 0.42 8.22
N LEU A 255 -9.08 1.16 8.38
CA LEU A 255 -10.25 1.04 7.47
C LEU A 255 -9.91 1.34 6.02
N SER A 256 -9.01 2.29 5.76
CA SER A 256 -8.63 2.66 4.40
C SER A 256 -7.87 1.53 3.68
N GLN A 257 -7.00 0.80 4.39
CA GLN A 257 -6.28 -0.35 3.86
C GLN A 257 -7.25 -1.48 3.49
N ILE A 258 -8.24 -1.75 4.34
CA ILE A 258 -9.31 -2.74 4.08
C ILE A 258 -10.13 -2.34 2.85
N VAL A 259 -10.56 -1.07 2.78
CA VAL A 259 -11.39 -0.57 1.68
C VAL A 259 -10.60 -0.57 0.36
N ALA A 260 -9.31 -0.24 0.39
CA ALA A 260 -8.45 -0.32 -0.79
C ALA A 260 -8.39 -1.74 -1.36
N ALA A 261 -8.13 -2.73 -0.50
CA ALA A 261 -8.10 -4.13 -0.89
C ALA A 261 -9.49 -4.64 -1.35
N PHE A 262 -10.57 -4.20 -0.70
CA PHE A 262 -11.93 -4.54 -1.09
C PHE A 262 -12.26 -4.09 -2.52
N TYR A 263 -11.97 -2.85 -2.87
CA TYR A 263 -12.25 -2.36 -4.23
C TYR A 263 -11.33 -3.01 -5.27
N ALA A 264 -10.06 -3.22 -4.94
CA ALA A 264 -9.12 -3.88 -5.84
C ALA A 264 -9.53 -5.33 -6.15
N ASN A 265 -9.94 -6.10 -5.14
CA ASN A 265 -10.34 -7.51 -5.27
C ASN A 265 -11.84 -7.70 -5.53
N LYS A 266 -12.65 -6.63 -5.40
CA LYS A 266 -14.13 -6.67 -5.48
C LYS A 266 -14.78 -7.54 -4.41
N GLY A 267 -14.15 -7.66 -3.25
CA GLY A 267 -14.63 -8.40 -2.10
C GLY A 267 -13.50 -8.83 -1.16
N LEU A 268 -13.85 -9.06 0.11
CA LEU A 268 -12.97 -9.62 1.13
C LEU A 268 -13.75 -10.57 2.03
N SER A 269 -13.11 -11.65 2.48
CA SER A 269 -13.68 -12.61 3.45
C SER A 269 -13.91 -11.94 4.81
N THR A 270 -13.01 -11.05 5.23
CA THR A 270 -13.14 -10.23 6.44
C THR A 270 -14.46 -9.45 6.46
N LEU A 271 -14.87 -8.87 5.33
CA LEU A 271 -16.11 -8.10 5.24
C LEU A 271 -17.38 -8.96 5.11
N GLN A 272 -17.26 -10.29 5.11
CA GLN A 272 -18.41 -11.19 5.23
C GLN A 272 -18.83 -11.42 6.69
N MET A 273 -18.05 -10.99 7.69
CA MET A 273 -18.43 -11.09 9.11
C MET A 273 -19.50 -10.06 9.44
N LYS A 274 -20.54 -10.49 10.19
CA LYS A 274 -21.70 -9.65 10.51
C LYS A 274 -21.53 -8.78 11.76
N TYR A 275 -20.70 -9.22 12.70
CA TYR A 275 -20.47 -8.51 13.95
C TYR A 275 -19.25 -7.65 13.84
N MET A 276 -19.45 -6.34 14.00
CA MET A 276 -18.39 -5.34 13.86
C MET A 276 -18.45 -4.34 15.00
N GLY A 277 -17.28 -3.97 15.50
CA GLY A 277 -17.06 -2.88 16.45
C GLY A 277 -15.96 -1.95 15.97
N LEU A 278 -15.73 -0.88 16.74
CA LEU A 278 -14.61 0.04 16.58
C LEU A 278 -13.83 0.12 17.89
N GLN A 279 -12.52 0.07 17.80
CA GLN A 279 -11.64 0.24 18.96
C GLN A 279 -10.85 1.54 18.92
N GLN A 280 -10.59 2.10 20.11
CA GLN A 280 -9.59 3.12 20.38
C GLN A 280 -8.31 2.40 20.83
N ASN A 281 -7.14 2.90 20.38
CA ASN A 281 -5.87 2.18 20.52
C ASN A 281 -4.72 3.01 21.08
N ASN A 282 -4.97 4.22 21.59
CA ASN A 282 -3.88 5.07 22.07
C ASN A 282 -3.09 4.42 23.22
N ALA A 283 -1.75 4.58 23.19
CA ALA A 283 -0.85 4.10 24.23
C ALA A 283 -1.13 4.78 25.59
N LEU A 284 -0.55 4.25 26.67
CA LEU A 284 -0.74 4.83 28.00
C LEU A 284 -0.05 6.19 28.09
N ASP A 285 1.15 6.32 27.56
CA ASP A 285 2.03 7.48 27.61
C ASP A 285 1.92 8.41 26.40
N ALA A 286 1.23 7.97 25.30
CA ALA A 286 1.21 8.72 24.05
C ALA A 286 -0.16 8.69 23.36
N PHE A 287 -0.40 9.72 22.52
CA PHE A 287 -1.61 9.82 21.69
C PHE A 287 -1.64 8.76 20.60
N THR A 288 -0.49 8.45 20.02
CA THR A 288 -0.32 7.41 18.99
C THR A 288 0.43 6.21 19.59
N THR A 289 -0.10 5.02 19.37
CA THR A 289 0.52 3.78 19.82
C THR A 289 1.56 3.27 18.83
N ASP A 290 2.59 2.58 19.32
CA ASP A 290 3.39 1.65 18.52
C ASP A 290 2.82 0.23 18.61
N SER A 291 3.35 -0.72 17.82
CA SER A 291 2.92 -2.12 17.83
C SER A 291 3.18 -2.79 19.19
N ALA A 292 4.19 -2.32 19.95
CA ALA A 292 4.48 -2.86 21.29
C ALA A 292 3.33 -2.59 22.25
N ALA A 293 2.93 -1.32 22.43
CA ALA A 293 1.83 -0.94 23.29
C ALA A 293 0.47 -1.42 22.74
N GLY A 294 0.24 -1.29 21.41
CA GLY A 294 -0.99 -1.72 20.75
C GLY A 294 -1.18 -3.23 20.84
N GLY A 295 -0.19 -4.01 20.40
CA GLY A 295 -0.19 -5.48 20.48
C GLY A 295 -0.30 -5.99 21.92
N SER A 296 0.42 -5.37 22.87
CA SER A 296 0.34 -5.73 24.30
C SER A 296 -1.05 -5.47 24.89
N ALA A 297 -1.71 -4.37 24.49
CA ALA A 297 -3.07 -4.10 24.92
C ALA A 297 -4.07 -5.15 24.39
N LEU A 298 -3.87 -5.63 23.16
CA LEU A 298 -4.64 -6.70 22.55
C LEU A 298 -4.36 -8.07 23.21
N ALA A 299 -3.13 -8.28 23.70
CA ALA A 299 -2.73 -9.53 24.34
C ALA A 299 -3.15 -9.61 25.81
N THR A 300 -2.99 -8.54 26.58
CA THR A 300 -3.17 -8.55 28.05
C THR A 300 -4.57 -8.10 28.50
N GLY A 301 -5.12 -7.10 27.79
CA GLY A 301 -6.31 -6.36 28.20
C GLY A 301 -6.00 -5.16 29.08
N GLU A 302 -4.74 -4.74 29.18
CA GLU A 302 -4.29 -3.53 29.89
C GLU A 302 -3.62 -2.55 28.90
N ARG A 303 -3.56 -1.27 29.24
CA ARG A 303 -2.83 -0.27 28.42
C ARG A 303 -1.36 -0.28 28.79
N HIS A 304 -0.53 -0.06 27.80
CA HIS A 304 0.93 -0.07 27.92
C HIS A 304 1.55 1.25 27.42
N ASP A 305 2.73 1.56 27.94
CA ASP A 305 3.59 2.60 27.36
C ASP A 305 4.16 2.13 26.02
N ASN A 306 4.41 3.05 25.10
CA ASN A 306 5.09 2.72 23.85
C ASN A 306 6.42 2.00 24.15
N ARG A 307 6.80 1.06 23.31
CA ARG A 307 7.96 0.17 23.39
C ARG A 307 7.87 -0.93 24.44
N HIS A 308 6.91 -0.90 25.37
CA HIS A 308 6.73 -1.94 26.38
C HIS A 308 5.98 -3.15 25.82
N ILE A 309 6.55 -4.33 25.98
CA ILE A 309 5.95 -5.62 25.60
C ILE A 309 5.35 -6.28 26.85
N SER A 310 4.03 -6.23 26.97
CA SER A 310 3.26 -6.83 28.05
C SER A 310 3.81 -6.54 29.46
N MET A 311 4.31 -5.30 29.67
CA MET A 311 4.84 -4.80 30.93
C MET A 311 4.10 -3.54 31.38
N SER A 312 3.95 -3.34 32.67
CA SER A 312 3.49 -2.08 33.26
C SER A 312 4.55 -0.98 33.13
N SER A 313 4.17 0.27 33.42
CA SER A 313 5.11 1.41 33.48
C SER A 313 6.16 1.23 34.58
N GLU A 314 5.88 0.45 35.60
CA GLU A 314 6.78 0.12 36.71
C GLU A 314 7.68 -1.09 36.42
N GLY A 315 7.53 -1.72 35.25
CA GLY A 315 8.32 -2.89 34.84
C GLY A 315 7.81 -4.22 35.38
N GLU A 316 6.53 -4.30 35.77
CA GLU A 316 5.92 -5.56 36.19
C GLU A 316 5.19 -6.22 35.00
N PRO A 317 5.32 -7.56 34.82
CA PRO A 317 4.70 -8.26 33.69
C PRO A 317 3.17 -8.40 33.86
N TYR A 318 2.43 -8.16 32.78
CA TYR A 318 1.01 -8.47 32.69
C TYR A 318 0.79 -9.79 31.96
N PRO A 319 -0.05 -10.72 32.51
CA PRO A 319 -0.33 -11.99 31.84
C PRO A 319 -1.13 -11.77 30.54
N SER A 320 -0.65 -12.38 29.49
CA SER A 320 -1.24 -12.33 28.15
C SER A 320 -2.44 -13.29 27.99
N LEU A 321 -3.08 -13.27 26.84
CA LEU A 321 -4.04 -14.32 26.45
C LEU A 321 -3.34 -15.69 26.35
N SER A 322 -2.10 -15.75 25.90
CA SER A 322 -1.34 -17.01 25.86
C SER A 322 -1.19 -17.62 27.24
N ASP A 323 -0.83 -16.81 28.24
CA ASP A 323 -0.77 -17.26 29.62
C ASP A 323 -2.12 -17.77 30.15
N PHE A 324 -3.19 -17.01 29.84
CA PHE A 324 -4.55 -17.38 30.24
C PHE A 324 -4.98 -18.72 29.66
N PHE A 325 -4.73 -18.97 28.38
CA PHE A 325 -5.12 -20.24 27.75
C PHE A 325 -4.22 -21.39 28.17
N HIS A 326 -2.90 -21.16 28.29
CA HIS A 326 -1.97 -22.16 28.80
C HIS A 326 -2.36 -22.64 30.23
N ASP A 327 -2.68 -21.70 31.13
CA ASP A 327 -3.07 -22.02 32.52
C ASP A 327 -4.40 -22.83 32.62
N LYS A 328 -5.24 -22.75 31.56
CA LYS A 328 -6.42 -23.61 31.38
C LYS A 328 -6.07 -24.98 30.78
N GLY A 329 -4.81 -25.24 30.47
CA GLY A 329 -4.35 -26.47 29.80
C GLY A 329 -4.85 -26.55 28.35
N MET A 330 -4.93 -25.43 27.67
CA MET A 330 -5.28 -25.32 26.27
C MET A 330 -4.02 -24.96 25.44
N PRO A 331 -3.76 -25.67 24.34
CA PRO A 331 -2.62 -25.35 23.49
C PRO A 331 -2.66 -23.91 22.93
N VAL A 332 -1.48 -23.30 22.82
CA VAL A 332 -1.27 -21.93 22.40
C VAL A 332 -0.40 -21.89 21.15
N GLY A 333 -0.86 -21.17 20.12
CA GLY A 333 -0.08 -20.88 18.92
C GLY A 333 0.09 -19.38 18.70
N VAL A 334 1.28 -18.99 18.25
CA VAL A 334 1.62 -17.64 17.82
C VAL A 334 2.24 -17.73 16.43
N LEU A 335 1.61 -17.09 15.46
CA LEU A 335 2.00 -17.11 14.03
C LEU A 335 2.11 -15.69 13.50
N THR A 336 3.17 -15.38 12.81
CA THR A 336 3.36 -14.09 12.11
C THR A 336 3.90 -14.27 10.69
N LEU A 337 3.48 -13.42 9.77
CA LEU A 337 4.11 -13.27 8.46
C LEU A 337 5.27 -12.25 8.53
N GLY A 338 6.10 -12.37 9.53
CA GLY A 338 7.23 -11.51 9.82
C GLY A 338 8.16 -12.14 10.82
N ASN A 339 8.99 -11.32 11.48
CA ASN A 339 9.94 -11.77 12.48
C ASN A 339 9.20 -12.15 13.79
N VAL A 340 9.43 -13.36 14.29
CA VAL A 340 8.82 -13.84 15.54
C VAL A 340 9.22 -13.01 16.77
N ALA A 341 10.35 -12.33 16.72
CA ALA A 341 10.82 -11.45 17.78
C ALA A 341 10.34 -9.99 17.63
N ASP A 342 9.45 -9.71 16.66
CA ASP A 342 8.82 -8.40 16.55
C ASP A 342 7.78 -8.17 17.65
N ALA A 343 7.35 -6.92 17.78
CA ALA A 343 6.53 -6.45 18.90
C ALA A 343 5.19 -7.20 19.04
N THR A 344 4.44 -7.37 17.95
CA THR A 344 3.11 -7.98 18.03
C THR A 344 3.15 -9.46 18.42
N PRO A 345 3.96 -10.34 17.78
CA PRO A 345 4.02 -11.73 18.25
C PRO A 345 4.59 -11.83 19.67
N THR A 346 5.63 -11.01 20.01
CA THR A 346 6.23 -11.06 21.36
C THR A 346 5.27 -10.61 22.46
N ALA A 347 4.31 -9.73 22.17
CA ALA A 347 3.26 -9.35 23.14
C ALA A 347 2.44 -10.54 23.64
N PHE A 348 2.39 -11.62 22.89
CA PHE A 348 1.66 -12.84 23.27
C PHE A 348 2.52 -13.89 23.98
N TYR A 349 3.85 -13.77 23.99
CA TYR A 349 4.70 -14.77 24.65
C TYR A 349 5.86 -14.21 25.47
N GLY A 350 6.13 -12.90 25.38
CA GLY A 350 7.30 -12.27 25.98
C GLY A 350 6.94 -11.09 26.87
N HIS A 351 7.91 -10.67 27.67
CA HIS A 351 7.83 -9.51 28.54
C HIS A 351 9.14 -8.73 28.46
N SER A 352 9.09 -7.45 28.13
CA SER A 352 10.24 -6.53 28.16
C SER A 352 9.76 -5.09 28.19
N VAL A 353 10.51 -4.21 28.86
CA VAL A 353 10.29 -2.75 28.79
C VAL A 353 10.83 -2.14 27.49
N GLU A 354 11.46 -2.97 26.65
CA GLU A 354 12.06 -2.53 25.39
C GLU A 354 11.84 -3.55 24.27
N ARG A 355 11.01 -3.18 23.27
CA ARG A 355 10.63 -4.05 22.15
C ARG A 355 11.78 -4.54 21.28
N ASP A 356 12.90 -3.79 21.25
CA ASP A 356 14.06 -4.15 20.44
C ASP A 356 15.00 -5.12 21.17
N ASN A 357 14.69 -5.51 22.42
CA ASN A 357 15.46 -6.48 23.17
C ASN A 357 15.12 -7.93 22.80
N ALA A 358 15.45 -8.30 21.55
CA ALA A 358 15.13 -9.62 21.00
C ALA A 358 15.73 -10.77 21.83
N ASP A 359 16.91 -10.56 22.47
CA ASP A 359 17.54 -11.57 23.33
C ASP A 359 16.70 -11.89 24.56
N GLU A 360 16.10 -10.89 25.22
CA GLU A 360 15.21 -11.06 26.36
C GLU A 360 13.89 -11.70 25.92
N LEU A 361 13.28 -11.15 24.86
CA LEU A 361 11.98 -11.60 24.37
C LEU A 361 11.99 -13.05 23.91
N THR A 362 12.95 -13.45 23.07
CA THR A 362 13.04 -14.85 22.60
C THR A 362 13.38 -15.83 23.71
N ARG A 363 14.06 -15.39 24.78
CA ARG A 363 14.34 -16.21 25.95
C ARG A 363 13.07 -16.61 26.71
N CYS A 364 12.00 -15.80 26.66
CA CYS A 364 10.72 -16.13 27.29
C CYS A 364 10.12 -17.45 26.76
N LEU A 365 10.46 -17.88 25.56
CA LEU A 365 10.04 -19.18 25.01
C LEU A 365 10.53 -20.39 25.82
N MET A 366 11.55 -20.22 26.66
CA MET A 366 12.08 -21.30 27.52
C MET A 366 11.09 -21.74 28.61
N ASP A 367 10.10 -20.92 28.94
CA ASP A 367 9.05 -21.29 29.89
C ASP A 367 8.06 -22.35 29.35
N GLY A 368 8.08 -22.58 28.03
CA GLY A 368 7.29 -23.61 27.37
C GLY A 368 5.80 -23.34 27.31
N ARG A 369 5.34 -22.10 27.47
CA ARG A 369 3.91 -21.76 27.47
C ARG A 369 3.28 -21.72 26.07
N VAL A 370 4.09 -21.55 25.03
CA VAL A 370 3.66 -21.60 23.64
C VAL A 370 3.88 -23.00 23.08
N ASP A 371 2.88 -23.58 22.42
CA ASP A 371 2.97 -24.91 21.82
C ASP A 371 3.37 -24.86 20.35
N LEU A 372 3.09 -23.74 19.69
CA LEU A 372 3.48 -23.48 18.30
C LEU A 372 3.89 -22.02 18.14
N LEU A 373 5.14 -21.78 17.78
CA LEU A 373 5.62 -20.49 17.26
C LEU A 373 5.95 -20.64 15.79
N CYS A 374 5.50 -19.70 14.93
CA CYS A 374 5.81 -19.75 13.51
C CYS A 374 6.00 -18.34 12.93
N GLY A 375 7.05 -18.16 12.15
CA GLY A 375 7.40 -16.91 11.46
C GLY A 375 8.83 -16.95 10.91
N SER A 376 9.42 -15.79 10.64
CA SER A 376 10.83 -15.61 10.26
C SER A 376 11.70 -15.19 11.44
N GLY A 377 12.98 -14.87 11.20
CA GLY A 377 13.85 -14.24 12.19
C GLY A 377 14.84 -15.19 12.85
N ILE A 378 15.44 -16.12 12.10
CA ILE A 378 16.47 -17.05 12.63
C ILE A 378 17.66 -16.32 13.29
N ARG A 379 17.94 -15.08 12.86
CA ARG A 379 19.04 -14.29 13.40
C ARG A 379 18.89 -14.03 14.89
N GLU A 380 17.65 -13.87 15.38
CA GLU A 380 17.33 -13.59 16.78
C GLU A 380 17.62 -14.79 17.70
N PHE A 381 17.74 -15.98 17.12
CA PHE A 381 18.14 -17.20 17.82
C PHE A 381 19.63 -17.52 17.69
N THR A 382 20.30 -17.07 16.61
CA THR A 382 21.67 -17.46 16.27
C THR A 382 22.72 -16.37 16.46
N ARG A 383 22.31 -15.08 16.48
CA ARG A 383 23.20 -13.92 16.60
C ARG A 383 22.90 -13.13 17.87
N ARG A 384 22.95 -13.82 18.99
CA ARG A 384 22.61 -13.27 20.30
C ARG A 384 23.80 -12.52 20.92
N SER A 385 23.49 -11.41 21.60
CA SER A 385 24.50 -10.63 22.35
C SER A 385 24.82 -11.23 23.71
N ASP A 386 23.88 -12.04 24.28
CA ASP A 386 24.02 -12.65 25.59
C ASP A 386 24.83 -13.95 25.59
N GLY A 387 25.26 -14.45 24.43
CA GLY A 387 26.08 -15.65 24.28
C GLY A 387 25.35 -16.97 24.57
N VAL A 388 24.04 -16.96 24.73
CA VAL A 388 23.23 -18.18 25.00
C VAL A 388 23.02 -18.96 23.70
N ASP A 389 23.24 -20.28 23.72
CA ASP A 389 22.78 -21.20 22.68
C ASP A 389 21.28 -21.46 22.87
N LEU A 390 20.45 -20.50 22.45
CA LEU A 390 19.01 -20.57 22.65
C LEU A 390 18.37 -21.72 21.88
N ILE A 391 18.85 -22.01 20.66
CA ILE A 391 18.32 -23.14 19.88
C ILE A 391 18.54 -24.46 20.62
N GLY A 392 19.77 -24.73 21.08
CA GLY A 392 20.09 -25.95 21.83
C GLY A 392 19.29 -26.08 23.13
N GLU A 393 18.94 -24.97 23.80
CA GLU A 393 18.05 -24.98 24.97
C GLU A 393 16.60 -25.28 24.60
N LEU A 394 16.09 -24.66 23.53
CA LEU A 394 14.70 -24.85 23.08
C LEU A 394 14.45 -26.24 22.48
N GLU A 395 15.44 -26.85 21.82
CA GLU A 395 15.34 -28.21 21.27
C GLU A 395 15.13 -29.29 22.35
N LYS A 396 15.33 -28.97 23.61
CA LYS A 396 15.00 -29.88 24.73
C LYS A 396 13.49 -30.09 24.93
N GLN A 397 12.66 -29.18 24.40
CA GLN A 397 11.21 -29.22 24.56
C GLN A 397 10.42 -28.92 23.27
N TYR A 398 11.07 -28.45 22.20
CA TYR A 398 10.47 -28.12 20.92
C TYR A 398 11.13 -28.88 19.77
N ASP A 399 10.32 -29.26 18.80
CA ASP A 399 10.83 -29.60 17.45
C ASP A 399 11.10 -28.27 16.71
N PHE A 400 12.37 -28.01 16.38
CA PHE A 400 12.77 -26.82 15.64
C PHE A 400 12.77 -27.15 14.13
N VAL A 401 11.90 -26.46 13.34
CA VAL A 401 11.74 -26.70 11.91
C VAL A 401 11.97 -25.43 11.09
N ARG A 402 12.21 -25.57 9.77
CA ARG A 402 12.60 -24.48 8.87
C ARG A 402 11.59 -24.19 7.79
N SER A 403 10.50 -24.94 7.73
CA SER A 403 9.44 -24.75 6.75
C SER A 403 8.08 -25.04 7.37
N VAL A 404 7.08 -24.26 6.94
CA VAL A 404 5.66 -24.44 7.32
C VAL A 404 5.18 -25.87 7.01
N ASP A 405 5.65 -26.47 5.92
CA ASP A 405 5.27 -27.84 5.51
C ASP A 405 5.69 -28.92 6.51
N GLU A 406 6.74 -28.65 7.29
CA GLU A 406 7.25 -29.58 8.30
C GLU A 406 6.40 -29.64 9.59
N ILE A 407 5.58 -28.62 9.86
CA ILE A 407 4.80 -28.49 11.11
C ILE A 407 3.95 -29.75 11.35
N LYS A 408 3.25 -30.24 10.30
CA LYS A 408 2.33 -31.39 10.41
C LYS A 408 3.01 -32.71 10.77
N ALA A 409 4.28 -32.84 10.43
CA ALA A 409 5.04 -34.09 10.68
C ALA A 409 5.49 -34.23 12.15
N ARG A 410 5.41 -33.18 12.94
CA ARG A 410 5.91 -33.14 14.31
C ARG A 410 4.80 -33.48 15.32
N LYS A 411 5.15 -34.19 16.39
CA LYS A 411 4.18 -34.61 17.42
C LYS A 411 4.15 -33.69 18.65
N GLY A 412 5.28 -33.08 18.99
CA GLY A 412 5.45 -32.21 20.15
C GLY A 412 5.14 -30.74 19.88
N LYS A 413 5.64 -29.87 20.74
CA LYS A 413 5.66 -28.43 20.53
C LYS A 413 6.59 -28.09 19.37
N VAL A 414 6.29 -27.05 18.61
CA VAL A 414 7.03 -26.70 17.39
C VAL A 414 7.44 -25.23 17.39
N ILE A 415 8.70 -24.97 17.08
CA ILE A 415 9.17 -23.66 16.64
C ILE A 415 9.52 -23.77 15.15
N CYS A 416 8.76 -23.07 14.32
CA CYS A 416 8.96 -23.00 12.88
C CYS A 416 9.54 -21.63 12.53
N ILE A 417 10.79 -21.59 12.10
CA ILE A 417 11.42 -20.35 11.60
C ILE A 417 11.68 -20.51 10.10
N ASP A 418 10.75 -20.01 9.32
CA ASP A 418 10.75 -20.07 7.86
C ASP A 418 11.06 -18.66 7.30
N GLU A 419 12.30 -18.47 6.83
CA GLU A 419 12.75 -17.17 6.33
C GLU A 419 11.98 -16.70 5.08
N THR A 420 11.30 -17.61 4.36
CA THR A 420 10.48 -17.22 3.20
C THR A 420 9.23 -16.43 3.63
N MET A 421 8.85 -16.48 4.90
CA MET A 421 7.75 -15.68 5.43
C MET A 421 8.06 -14.18 5.47
N ASP A 422 9.33 -13.81 5.52
CA ASP A 422 9.72 -12.40 5.48
C ASP A 422 9.59 -11.79 4.07
N ASP A 423 9.81 -12.58 3.04
CA ASP A 423 9.79 -12.14 1.63
C ASP A 423 8.53 -12.58 0.86
N ALA A 424 7.50 -13.08 1.56
CA ALA A 424 6.36 -13.76 0.91
C ALA A 424 5.64 -12.91 -0.14
N ALA A 425 5.43 -11.62 0.12
CA ALA A 425 4.78 -10.72 -0.86
C ALA A 425 5.68 -10.41 -2.05
N GLU A 426 6.97 -10.21 -1.84
CA GLU A 426 7.93 -9.98 -2.92
C GLU A 426 8.03 -11.15 -3.87
N GLN A 427 7.89 -12.36 -3.35
CA GLN A 427 7.89 -13.60 -4.12
C GLN A 427 6.51 -13.93 -4.71
N ALA A 428 5.53 -13.06 -4.54
CA ALA A 428 4.13 -13.27 -4.92
C ALA A 428 3.49 -14.52 -4.29
N ASN A 429 3.99 -14.98 -3.14
CA ASN A 429 3.39 -16.10 -2.41
C ASN A 429 2.34 -15.59 -1.41
N LEU A 430 1.18 -15.17 -1.93
CA LEU A 430 0.08 -14.66 -1.13
C LEU A 430 -0.53 -15.68 -0.19
N THR A 431 -0.36 -16.98 -0.46
CA THR A 431 -1.05 -18.04 0.30
C THR A 431 -0.27 -18.50 1.52
N LEU A 432 0.99 -18.08 1.69
CA LEU A 432 1.87 -18.62 2.73
C LEU A 432 1.31 -18.43 4.15
N LEU A 433 0.78 -17.24 4.47
CA LEU A 433 0.13 -17.01 5.77
C LEU A 433 -1.12 -17.88 5.96
N ALA A 434 -1.92 -18.06 4.91
CA ALA A 434 -3.10 -18.92 4.94
C ALA A 434 -2.71 -20.40 5.11
N ASP A 435 -1.66 -20.86 4.43
CA ASP A 435 -1.13 -22.21 4.55
C ASP A 435 -0.57 -22.47 5.96
N ALA A 436 0.19 -21.51 6.50
CA ALA A 436 0.69 -21.55 7.87
C ALA A 436 -0.45 -21.53 8.91
N THR A 437 -1.49 -20.71 8.67
CA THR A 437 -2.70 -20.68 9.53
C THR A 437 -3.39 -22.04 9.54
N ARG A 438 -3.58 -22.65 8.37
CA ARG A 438 -4.18 -23.99 8.24
C ARG A 438 -3.34 -25.06 8.93
N ALA A 439 -2.02 -25.03 8.77
CA ALA A 439 -1.10 -25.95 9.41
C ALA A 439 -1.10 -25.79 10.94
N SER A 440 -1.12 -24.54 11.44
CA SER A 440 -1.18 -24.22 12.86
C SER A 440 -2.48 -24.68 13.51
N ILE A 441 -3.63 -24.44 12.87
CA ILE A 441 -4.94 -24.92 13.34
C ILE A 441 -4.94 -26.44 13.46
N ALA A 442 -4.46 -27.15 12.43
CA ALA A 442 -4.41 -28.63 12.44
C ALA A 442 -3.52 -29.14 13.57
N LYS A 443 -2.35 -28.49 13.77
CA LYS A 443 -1.39 -28.84 14.82
C LYS A 443 -1.96 -28.67 16.23
N LEU A 444 -2.57 -27.53 16.50
CA LEU A 444 -3.15 -27.23 17.81
C LEU A 444 -4.38 -28.11 18.12
N GLN A 445 -5.16 -28.49 17.12
CA GLN A 445 -6.26 -29.44 17.28
C GLN A 445 -5.80 -30.84 17.75
N GLU A 446 -4.66 -31.31 17.23
CA GLU A 446 -4.10 -32.62 17.63
C GLU A 446 -3.69 -32.65 19.12
N GLN A 447 -3.30 -31.50 19.67
CA GLN A 447 -2.81 -31.39 21.03
C GLN A 447 -3.92 -31.14 22.07
N GLY A 448 -5.08 -30.61 21.65
CA GLY A 448 -6.04 -30.04 22.56
C GLY A 448 -7.44 -30.67 22.57
N GLY A 449 -7.75 -31.53 23.56
CA GLY A 449 -9.13 -31.98 23.86
C GLY A 449 -10.06 -30.86 24.37
N LYS A 450 -9.53 -29.79 24.95
CA LYS A 450 -10.30 -28.66 25.53
C LYS A 450 -10.54 -27.50 24.54
N GLY A 451 -9.85 -27.48 23.41
CA GLY A 451 -9.77 -26.37 22.45
C GLY A 451 -8.39 -25.74 22.47
N PHE A 452 -8.20 -24.64 21.74
CA PHE A 452 -6.91 -23.96 21.59
C PHE A 452 -7.07 -22.44 21.43
N PHE A 453 -5.95 -21.74 21.60
CA PHE A 453 -5.76 -20.33 21.21
C PHE A 453 -4.73 -20.23 20.08
N LEU A 454 -5.04 -19.46 19.04
CA LEU A 454 -4.11 -19.15 17.96
C LEU A 454 -4.17 -17.66 17.67
N MET A 455 -3.05 -16.95 17.86
CA MET A 455 -2.83 -15.63 17.32
C MET A 455 -2.20 -15.75 15.93
N VAL A 456 -2.68 -14.96 14.98
CA VAL A 456 -2.16 -14.86 13.60
C VAL A 456 -1.93 -13.41 13.26
N GLU A 457 -0.73 -13.07 12.83
CA GLU A 457 -0.39 -11.71 12.44
C GLU A 457 -0.09 -11.58 10.95
N GLY A 458 -0.69 -10.56 10.33
CA GLY A 458 -0.30 -10.02 9.04
C GLY A 458 0.59 -8.80 9.22
N ALA A 459 1.88 -9.01 9.49
CA ALA A 459 2.83 -7.97 9.90
C ALA A 459 3.11 -6.91 8.83
N LYS A 460 2.92 -7.24 7.54
CA LYS A 460 3.47 -6.44 6.45
C LYS A 460 2.53 -5.38 5.87
N ILE A 461 1.29 -5.32 6.34
CA ILE A 461 0.39 -4.21 6.01
C ILE A 461 0.99 -2.92 6.58
N ASP A 462 1.55 -3.00 7.81
CA ASP A 462 2.30 -1.92 8.44
C ASP A 462 3.55 -1.51 7.64
N TYR A 463 4.38 -2.47 7.22
CA TYR A 463 5.57 -2.20 6.43
C TYR A 463 5.25 -1.47 5.12
N ALA A 464 4.16 -1.85 4.46
CA ALA A 464 3.67 -1.18 3.27
C ALA A 464 3.17 0.25 3.59
N GLY A 465 2.51 0.45 4.72
CA GLY A 465 2.08 1.76 5.23
C GLY A 465 3.27 2.70 5.47
N HIS A 466 4.29 2.24 6.19
CA HIS A 466 5.53 2.98 6.41
C HIS A 466 6.26 3.32 5.10
N SER A 467 6.21 2.43 4.11
CA SER A 467 6.76 2.67 2.77
C SER A 467 5.84 3.54 1.89
N ARG A 468 4.68 3.91 2.39
CA ARG A 468 3.65 4.65 1.63
C ARG A 468 3.32 3.96 0.30
N CYS A 469 3.28 2.63 0.31
CA CYS A 469 3.12 1.77 -0.86
C CYS A 469 1.71 1.19 -0.93
N LEU A 470 0.80 1.83 -1.68
CA LEU A 470 -0.57 1.34 -1.84
C LEU A 470 -0.65 -0.08 -2.43
N PRO A 471 0.12 -0.46 -3.47
CA PRO A 471 0.15 -1.83 -3.94
C PRO A 471 0.56 -2.83 -2.86
N GLY A 472 1.58 -2.49 -2.05
CA GLY A 472 2.02 -3.30 -0.93
C GLY A 472 0.91 -3.48 0.11
N SER A 473 0.28 -2.38 0.56
CA SER A 473 -0.83 -2.45 1.51
C SER A 473 -1.99 -3.31 1.00
N ILE A 474 -2.34 -3.21 -0.29
CA ILE A 474 -3.41 -4.02 -0.89
C ILE A 474 -3.01 -5.50 -0.94
N ILE A 475 -1.80 -5.82 -1.40
CA ILE A 475 -1.32 -7.20 -1.55
C ILE A 475 -1.21 -7.88 -0.19
N GLU A 476 -0.64 -7.20 0.81
CA GLU A 476 -0.51 -7.75 2.16
C GLU A 476 -1.88 -7.89 2.85
N MET A 477 -2.80 -6.96 2.61
CA MET A 477 -4.18 -7.10 3.08
C MET A 477 -4.88 -8.30 2.44
N LEU A 478 -4.63 -8.60 1.16
CA LEU A 478 -5.18 -9.77 0.49
C LEU A 478 -4.56 -11.07 1.01
N SER A 479 -3.25 -11.10 1.29
CA SER A 479 -2.58 -12.23 1.94
C SER A 479 -3.17 -12.49 3.32
N PHE A 480 -3.39 -11.45 4.10
CA PHE A 480 -4.04 -11.55 5.42
C PHE A 480 -5.50 -12.03 5.31
N ASP A 481 -6.27 -11.55 4.33
CA ASP A 481 -7.67 -11.98 4.12
C ASP A 481 -7.78 -13.47 3.73
N LEU A 482 -6.78 -14.02 3.04
CA LEU A 482 -6.71 -15.47 2.80
C LEU A 482 -6.53 -16.26 4.11
N ALA A 483 -5.75 -15.75 5.06
CA ALA A 483 -5.62 -16.37 6.39
C ALA A 483 -6.92 -16.23 7.19
N VAL A 484 -7.61 -15.09 7.12
CA VAL A 484 -8.97 -14.92 7.68
C VAL A 484 -9.93 -15.93 7.07
N ALA A 485 -9.88 -16.14 5.75
CA ALA A 485 -10.73 -17.14 5.09
C ALA A 485 -10.50 -18.56 5.64
N GLU A 486 -9.24 -18.97 5.92
CA GLU A 486 -8.96 -20.28 6.52
C GLU A 486 -9.49 -20.39 7.95
N ALA A 487 -9.37 -19.33 8.76
CA ALA A 487 -9.98 -19.28 10.09
C ALA A 487 -11.50 -19.38 10.04
N LEU A 488 -12.16 -18.68 9.11
CA LEU A 488 -13.62 -18.73 8.93
C LEU A 488 -14.07 -20.11 8.43
N LYS A 489 -13.38 -20.72 7.47
CA LYS A 489 -13.65 -22.09 7.00
C LYS A 489 -13.56 -23.11 8.13
N PHE A 490 -12.57 -22.96 9.01
CA PHE A 490 -12.44 -23.81 10.19
C PHE A 490 -13.59 -23.59 11.18
N ALA A 491 -13.89 -22.34 11.53
CA ALA A 491 -14.95 -21.97 12.45
C ALA A 491 -16.32 -22.48 11.97
N ASP A 492 -16.61 -22.38 10.69
CA ASP A 492 -17.83 -22.88 10.06
C ASP A 492 -18.00 -24.41 10.23
N ARG A 493 -16.91 -25.16 10.02
CA ARG A 493 -16.92 -26.62 10.17
C ARG A 493 -16.99 -27.04 11.62
N ASN A 494 -16.27 -26.36 12.48
CA ASN A 494 -16.13 -26.72 13.90
C ASN A 494 -17.34 -26.31 14.74
N GLY A 495 -17.89 -25.11 14.51
CA GLY A 495 -19.07 -24.56 15.21
C GLY A 495 -18.85 -24.12 16.66
N GLU A 496 -17.65 -24.34 17.25
CA GLU A 496 -17.26 -23.93 18.61
C GLU A 496 -16.03 -23.01 18.60
N THR A 497 -15.77 -22.36 17.48
CA THR A 497 -14.61 -21.47 17.26
C THR A 497 -15.07 -20.02 17.15
N LEU A 498 -14.49 -19.16 17.98
CA LEU A 498 -14.58 -17.71 17.85
C LEU A 498 -13.40 -17.22 16.99
N VAL A 499 -13.69 -16.49 15.94
CA VAL A 499 -12.71 -15.75 15.12
C VAL A 499 -12.86 -14.27 15.43
N VAL A 500 -11.77 -13.59 15.76
CA VAL A 500 -11.72 -12.14 15.96
C VAL A 500 -10.63 -11.57 15.05
N VAL A 501 -10.94 -10.52 14.29
CA VAL A 501 -10.02 -9.84 13.39
C VAL A 501 -9.96 -8.36 13.74
N THR A 502 -8.77 -7.83 13.93
CA THR A 502 -8.56 -6.41 14.22
C THR A 502 -7.14 -5.98 13.84
N ALA A 503 -6.74 -4.79 14.24
CA ALA A 503 -5.39 -4.24 14.10
C ALA A 503 -4.90 -3.69 15.44
N ASP A 504 -3.61 -3.48 15.57
CA ASP A 504 -2.97 -2.81 16.70
C ASP A 504 -2.95 -1.28 16.52
N HIS A 505 -2.71 -0.78 15.30
CA HIS A 505 -2.81 0.62 14.87
C HIS A 505 -3.13 0.72 13.36
N GLU A 506 -3.25 1.92 12.86
CA GLU A 506 -3.23 2.27 11.44
C GLU A 506 -1.86 2.86 11.09
N THR A 507 -1.36 2.61 9.89
CA THR A 507 -0.06 3.13 9.44
C THR A 507 -0.18 3.90 8.12
N GLY A 508 0.46 5.08 8.10
CA GLY A 508 0.61 5.91 6.92
C GLY A 508 -0.49 6.95 6.71
N GLY A 509 -1.61 6.86 7.44
CA GLY A 509 -2.74 7.77 7.23
C GLY A 509 -3.27 7.68 5.81
N LEU A 510 -3.52 6.47 5.31
CA LEU A 510 -4.00 6.25 3.96
C LEU A 510 -5.37 6.89 3.72
N VAL A 511 -5.46 7.72 2.70
CA VAL A 511 -6.71 8.29 2.19
C VAL A 511 -6.93 7.81 0.76
N LEU A 512 -8.07 7.17 0.50
CA LEU A 512 -8.47 6.83 -0.86
C LEU A 512 -9.08 8.08 -1.49
N VAL A 513 -8.55 8.48 -2.63
CA VAL A 513 -8.92 9.75 -3.29
C VAL A 513 -9.77 9.55 -4.53
N ASP A 514 -9.61 8.42 -5.23
CA ASP A 514 -10.39 8.06 -6.42
C ASP A 514 -10.22 6.58 -6.77
N GLY A 515 -10.87 6.13 -7.84
CA GLY A 515 -10.78 4.78 -8.36
C GLY A 515 -11.84 4.50 -9.43
N ASP A 516 -11.85 3.27 -9.92
CA ASP A 516 -12.91 2.76 -10.81
C ASP A 516 -13.38 1.40 -10.29
N GLU A 517 -14.56 1.37 -9.67
CA GLU A 517 -15.15 0.14 -9.12
C GLU A 517 -15.35 -0.94 -10.20
N ARG A 518 -15.64 -0.53 -11.43
CA ARG A 518 -15.86 -1.47 -12.54
C ARG A 518 -14.57 -2.23 -12.88
N THR A 519 -13.42 -1.56 -12.87
CA THR A 519 -12.12 -2.16 -13.18
C THR A 519 -11.39 -2.68 -11.95
N GLY A 520 -11.76 -2.23 -10.74
CA GLY A 520 -11.03 -2.49 -9.49
C GLY A 520 -9.79 -1.60 -9.34
N ARG A 521 -9.68 -0.51 -10.11
CA ARG A 521 -8.59 0.44 -9.93
C ARG A 521 -8.81 1.26 -8.68
N VAL A 522 -7.77 1.39 -7.87
CA VAL A 522 -7.76 2.15 -6.62
C VAL A 522 -6.63 3.17 -6.64
N MET A 523 -6.91 4.37 -6.18
CA MET A 523 -5.92 5.41 -5.94
C MET A 523 -5.98 5.89 -4.49
N GLY A 524 -4.81 5.94 -3.85
CA GLY A 524 -4.66 6.37 -2.47
C GLY A 524 -3.42 7.23 -2.27
N VAL A 525 -3.48 8.09 -1.25
CA VAL A 525 -2.39 8.97 -0.83
C VAL A 525 -2.14 8.77 0.65
N TYR A 526 -0.88 8.65 1.03
CA TYR A 526 -0.45 8.59 2.42
C TYR A 526 -0.06 9.98 2.91
N VAL A 527 -0.56 10.37 4.09
CA VAL A 527 -0.25 11.67 4.69
C VAL A 527 0.93 11.61 5.66
N SER A 528 1.34 10.40 6.06
CA SER A 528 2.45 10.13 6.97
C SER A 528 3.25 8.91 6.50
N ASP A 529 4.39 8.68 7.10
CA ASP A 529 5.15 7.42 7.04
C ASP A 529 5.21 6.74 8.42
N ASP A 530 4.35 7.17 9.34
CA ASP A 530 4.26 6.70 10.72
C ASP A 530 2.82 6.32 11.08
N HIS A 531 2.62 5.78 12.28
CA HIS A 531 1.31 5.36 12.77
C HIS A 531 0.37 6.55 12.96
N THR A 532 -0.93 6.28 12.93
CA THR A 532 -1.97 7.25 13.22
C THR A 532 -2.90 6.78 14.33
N PRO A 533 -3.53 7.70 15.07
CA PRO A 533 -4.46 7.37 16.16
C PRO A 533 -5.88 7.07 15.65
N ALA A 534 -6.01 6.63 14.41
CA ALA A 534 -7.30 6.29 13.83
C ALA A 534 -7.98 5.16 14.61
N MET A 535 -9.30 5.23 14.78
CA MET A 535 -10.05 4.10 15.33
C MET A 535 -10.02 2.93 14.37
N LEU A 536 -9.89 1.73 14.92
CA LEU A 536 -9.72 0.50 14.14
C LEU A 536 -10.96 -0.38 14.16
N PRO A 537 -11.25 -1.10 13.09
CA PRO A 537 -12.35 -2.05 13.07
C PRO A 537 -12.01 -3.31 13.87
N VAL A 538 -13.04 -3.87 14.48
CA VAL A 538 -13.02 -5.20 15.09
C VAL A 538 -14.11 -6.02 14.43
N PHE A 539 -13.75 -7.12 13.76
CA PHE A 539 -14.70 -8.06 13.18
C PHE A 539 -14.72 -9.34 14.01
N ALA A 540 -15.88 -9.94 14.15
CA ALA A 540 -16.00 -11.20 14.86
C ALA A 540 -16.95 -12.16 14.15
N TYR A 541 -16.64 -13.47 14.25
CA TYR A 541 -17.45 -14.55 13.73
C TYR A 541 -17.46 -15.75 14.67
N GLY A 542 -18.57 -16.46 14.74
CA GLY A 542 -18.76 -17.65 15.56
C GLY A 542 -19.48 -17.37 16.87
N PRO A 543 -19.54 -18.35 17.80
CA PRO A 543 -20.26 -18.19 19.07
C PRO A 543 -19.66 -17.04 19.89
N GLY A 544 -20.52 -16.16 20.40
CA GLY A 544 -20.12 -14.99 21.19
C GLY A 544 -19.63 -13.79 20.38
N ALA A 545 -19.64 -13.85 19.05
CA ALA A 545 -19.22 -12.76 18.17
C ALA A 545 -20.01 -11.45 18.40
N ASP A 546 -21.29 -11.56 18.79
CA ASP A 546 -22.16 -10.42 19.15
C ASP A 546 -21.61 -9.53 20.27
N LYS A 547 -20.69 -10.05 21.08
CA LYS A 547 -20.02 -9.29 22.15
C LYS A 547 -19.01 -8.27 21.66
N PHE A 548 -18.56 -8.35 20.40
CA PHE A 548 -17.54 -7.48 19.83
C PHE A 548 -18.12 -6.26 19.11
N CYS A 549 -19.44 -6.05 19.14
CA CYS A 549 -20.08 -4.85 18.64
C CYS A 549 -19.88 -3.65 19.58
N GLY A 550 -19.98 -2.43 18.99
CA GLY A 550 -19.90 -1.16 19.73
C GLY A 550 -18.52 -0.50 19.62
N THR A 551 -18.34 0.56 20.40
CA THR A 551 -17.08 1.34 20.44
C THR A 551 -16.46 1.23 21.81
N TYR A 552 -15.19 0.88 21.90
CA TYR A 552 -14.49 0.59 23.15
C TYR A 552 -12.96 0.70 22.99
N MET A 553 -12.24 0.63 24.11
CA MET A 553 -10.77 0.56 24.10
C MET A 553 -10.31 -0.83 23.63
N ASN A 554 -9.16 -0.90 22.98
CA ASN A 554 -8.52 -2.15 22.51
C ASN A 554 -8.38 -3.20 23.63
N THR A 555 -8.15 -2.77 24.86
CA THR A 555 -8.06 -3.63 26.07
C THR A 555 -9.31 -4.48 26.30
N GLU A 556 -10.48 -4.02 25.87
CA GLU A 556 -11.73 -4.76 26.02
C GLU A 556 -11.78 -6.04 25.18
N ILE A 557 -11.00 -6.13 24.09
CA ILE A 557 -11.02 -7.30 23.22
C ILE A 557 -10.53 -8.53 23.98
N ALA A 558 -9.34 -8.45 24.63
CA ALA A 558 -8.82 -9.56 25.44
C ALA A 558 -9.75 -9.90 26.61
N ARG A 559 -10.34 -8.91 27.27
CA ARG A 559 -11.30 -9.11 28.38
C ARG A 559 -12.55 -9.86 27.90
N ARG A 560 -13.09 -9.51 26.74
CA ARG A 560 -14.25 -10.18 26.13
C ARG A 560 -13.91 -11.62 25.73
N ILE A 561 -12.72 -11.86 25.11
CA ILE A 561 -12.25 -13.21 24.81
C ILE A 561 -12.17 -14.04 26.10
N LYS A 562 -11.49 -13.55 27.16
CA LYS A 562 -11.36 -14.24 28.45
C LYS A 562 -12.74 -14.59 29.05
N SER A 563 -13.73 -13.71 28.94
CA SER A 563 -15.09 -13.89 29.47
C SER A 563 -15.90 -15.01 28.79
N LEU A 564 -15.57 -15.36 27.56
CA LEU A 564 -16.26 -16.37 26.76
C LEU A 564 -15.70 -17.79 26.98
N ILE A 565 -14.51 -17.92 27.55
CA ILE A 565 -13.84 -19.19 27.83
C ILE A 565 -14.19 -19.67 29.26
N LYS A 566 -14.91 -20.76 29.36
CA LYS A 566 -15.37 -21.34 30.63
C LYS A 566 -14.39 -22.37 31.19
#